data_a79ef8e63fda7e598005f9d66da814a2
#
_entry.id   a79ef8e63fda7e598005f9d66da814a2
#
_cell.length_a   1.000
_cell.length_b   1.000
_cell.length_c   1.000
_cell.angle_alpha   90.00
_cell.angle_beta   90.00
_cell.angle_gamma   90.00
#
_symmetry.space_group_name_H-M   'P 1'
#
loop_
_entity.id
_entity.type
_entity.pdbx_description
1 polymer ?
#
loop_
_entity_poly.entity_id
_entity_poly.type
_entity_poly.pdbx_seq_one_letter_code
_entity_poly.pdbx_strand_id
1 'polypeptide(L)'
;YLPGLVKDWSLDFVVVNGENSAGGFGITEAIYQEFIEAGADAVTLGNHSWDQREALVFIERADRLVRPANYPRGTPGRGAALVETKNGKHALVVNALGRVFMTPFDDPFAALERELGACPLGVAADAIVVDFHCEASSEKQGVGFFCDGRASLVVGTHTHVPTADHQILSGGTAYMTDAGMTGDYDSIIGMQKEEPLRRFTSGIPSGRFEPAAGAATLSGVAVETDDATGLALKIAPVRVGGRLEPATPRFWLS
;
A
#
# COMPACT_ATOMS: atom_id res chain seq x y z
N TYR A 1 14.22 3.54 8.98
CA TYR A 1 13.16 3.42 10.01
C TYR A 1 12.59 2.00 10.09
N LEU A 2 12.22 1.36 8.96
CA LEU A 2 11.47 0.11 8.96
C LEU A 2 12.11 -1.01 9.80
N PRO A 3 13.41 -1.33 9.71
CA PRO A 3 14.00 -2.39 10.54
C PRO A 3 13.88 -2.14 12.04
N GLY A 4 13.99 -0.88 12.45
CA GLY A 4 13.77 -0.47 13.85
C GLY A 4 12.34 -0.72 14.30
N LEU A 5 11.34 -0.27 13.51
CA LEU A 5 9.93 -0.44 13.82
C LEU A 5 9.53 -1.92 13.88
N VAL A 6 10.00 -2.73 12.93
CA VAL A 6 9.76 -4.20 12.92
C VAL A 6 10.21 -4.83 14.23
N LYS A 7 11.39 -4.44 14.72
CA LYS A 7 11.94 -4.95 15.98
C LYS A 7 11.21 -4.40 17.22
N ASP A 8 11.09 -3.07 17.27
CA ASP A 8 10.61 -2.38 18.48
C ASP A 8 9.12 -2.63 18.75
N TRP A 9 8.34 -2.82 17.68
CA TRP A 9 6.91 -3.12 17.77
C TRP A 9 6.59 -4.62 17.62
N SER A 10 7.61 -5.46 17.42
CA SER A 10 7.44 -6.91 17.22
C SER A 10 6.43 -7.24 16.13
N LEU A 11 6.57 -6.58 14.97
CA LEU A 11 5.62 -6.74 13.86
C LEU A 11 5.67 -8.16 13.29
N ASP A 12 4.52 -8.82 13.23
CA ASP A 12 4.36 -10.15 12.64
C ASP A 12 4.36 -10.11 11.11
N PHE A 13 3.83 -9.03 10.52
CA PHE A 13 3.67 -8.90 9.08
C PHE A 13 3.75 -7.44 8.62
N VAL A 14 4.48 -7.20 7.54
CA VAL A 14 4.71 -5.85 7.00
C VAL A 14 4.50 -5.83 5.48
N VAL A 15 3.62 -4.95 5.03
CA VAL A 15 3.41 -4.65 3.61
C VAL A 15 3.96 -3.27 3.28
N VAL A 16 4.73 -3.15 2.21
CA VAL A 16 5.26 -1.88 1.70
C VAL A 16 4.68 -1.63 0.31
N ASN A 17 4.10 -0.45 0.07
CA ASN A 17 3.82 -0.02 -1.29
C ASN A 17 5.10 0.54 -1.91
N GLY A 18 5.61 -0.13 -2.94
CA GLY A 18 6.86 0.19 -3.63
C GLY A 18 6.68 0.86 -4.99
N GLU A 19 5.46 1.28 -5.31
CA GLU A 19 5.09 1.75 -6.66
C GLU A 19 5.99 2.87 -7.19
N ASN A 20 6.41 3.82 -6.33
CA ASN A 20 7.19 5.01 -6.73
C ASN A 20 8.64 4.99 -6.22
N SER A 21 9.17 3.84 -5.86
CA SER A 21 10.45 3.71 -5.16
C SER A 21 11.67 3.95 -6.05
N ALA A 22 11.55 3.75 -7.37
CA ALA A 22 12.64 3.95 -8.32
C ALA A 22 12.63 5.37 -8.90
N GLY A 23 13.13 6.34 -8.13
CA GLY A 23 13.19 7.73 -8.58
C GLY A 23 11.82 8.39 -8.80
N GLY A 24 10.80 7.94 -8.06
CA GLY A 24 9.43 8.43 -8.14
C GLY A 24 8.52 7.66 -9.12
N PHE A 25 9.03 6.65 -9.83
CA PHE A 25 8.27 5.93 -10.86
C PHE A 25 8.69 4.46 -10.95
N GLY A 26 7.81 3.55 -10.56
CA GLY A 26 8.04 2.11 -10.63
C GLY A 26 9.01 1.59 -9.55
N ILE A 27 9.43 0.35 -9.71
CA ILE A 27 10.33 -0.39 -8.82
C ILE A 27 11.38 -1.15 -9.62
N THR A 28 12.61 -1.20 -9.11
CA THR A 28 13.68 -2.06 -9.62
C THR A 28 13.79 -3.35 -8.79
N GLU A 29 14.45 -4.38 -9.35
CA GLU A 29 14.69 -5.61 -8.60
C GLU A 29 15.56 -5.35 -7.36
N ALA A 30 16.58 -4.50 -7.47
CA ALA A 30 17.44 -4.13 -6.36
C ALA A 30 16.65 -3.49 -5.20
N ILE A 31 15.77 -2.53 -5.52
CA ILE A 31 14.91 -1.88 -4.51
C ILE A 31 13.92 -2.87 -3.89
N TYR A 32 13.35 -3.78 -4.68
CA TYR A 32 12.51 -4.85 -4.13
C TYR A 32 13.27 -5.68 -3.10
N GLN A 33 14.51 -6.10 -3.41
CA GLN A 33 15.33 -6.86 -2.46
C GLN A 33 15.66 -6.05 -1.20
N GLU A 34 15.98 -4.76 -1.35
CA GLU A 34 16.20 -3.86 -0.20
C GLU A 34 14.99 -3.79 0.73
N PHE A 35 13.75 -3.75 0.20
CA PHE A 35 12.54 -3.78 1.03
C PHE A 35 12.40 -5.11 1.78
N ILE A 36 12.63 -6.24 1.11
CA ILE A 36 12.57 -7.56 1.75
C ILE A 36 13.64 -7.67 2.86
N GLU A 37 14.88 -7.24 2.60
CA GLU A 37 15.97 -7.23 3.57
C GLU A 37 15.68 -6.27 4.75
N ALA A 38 15.00 -5.17 4.50
CA ALA A 38 14.56 -4.24 5.54
C ALA A 38 13.43 -4.78 6.43
N GLY A 39 12.84 -5.93 6.08
CA GLY A 39 11.82 -6.61 6.86
C GLY A 39 10.40 -6.51 6.31
N ALA A 40 10.22 -6.10 5.05
CA ALA A 40 8.95 -6.21 4.37
C ALA A 40 8.65 -7.69 4.05
N ASP A 41 7.44 -8.13 4.32
CA ASP A 41 6.97 -9.48 4.01
C ASP A 41 6.28 -9.55 2.64
N ALA A 42 5.71 -8.41 2.17
CA ALA A 42 5.19 -8.25 0.82
C ALA A 42 5.37 -6.81 0.33
N VAL A 43 5.42 -6.64 -0.99
CA VAL A 43 5.51 -5.34 -1.66
C VAL A 43 4.36 -5.22 -2.64
N THR A 44 3.56 -4.14 -2.54
CA THR A 44 2.48 -3.81 -3.48
C THR A 44 2.93 -2.72 -4.45
N LEU A 45 2.22 -2.62 -5.55
CA LEU A 45 2.45 -1.64 -6.60
C LEU A 45 1.21 -0.76 -6.84
N GLY A 46 1.09 -0.20 -8.03
CA GLY A 46 -0.01 0.66 -8.45
C GLY A 46 0.02 0.93 -9.95
N ASN A 47 -0.38 2.12 -10.39
CA ASN A 47 -0.44 2.45 -11.81
C ASN A 47 0.95 2.62 -12.46
N HIS A 48 2.01 2.85 -11.69
CA HIS A 48 3.40 2.91 -12.17
C HIS A 48 4.14 1.56 -12.15
N SER A 49 3.43 0.43 -12.03
CA SER A 49 4.02 -0.93 -11.95
C SER A 49 5.04 -1.24 -13.05
N TRP A 50 4.89 -0.64 -14.23
CA TRP A 50 5.68 -0.95 -15.43
C TRP A 50 6.62 0.17 -15.88
N ASP A 51 6.78 1.24 -15.11
CA ASP A 51 7.62 2.37 -15.51
C ASP A 51 9.10 2.00 -15.51
N GLN A 52 9.51 1.02 -14.71
CA GLN A 52 10.81 0.35 -14.83
C GLN A 52 10.65 -0.93 -15.67
N ARG A 53 11.23 -0.96 -16.88
CA ARG A 53 11.05 -2.08 -17.82
C ARG A 53 11.49 -3.43 -17.27
N GLU A 54 12.48 -3.46 -16.38
CA GLU A 54 12.93 -4.70 -15.75
C GLU A 54 11.86 -5.36 -14.88
N ALA A 55 10.87 -4.58 -14.37
CA ALA A 55 9.75 -5.10 -13.60
C ALA A 55 8.97 -6.18 -14.37
N LEU A 56 8.83 -6.04 -15.68
CA LEU A 56 8.17 -7.03 -16.55
C LEU A 56 8.85 -8.41 -16.50
N VAL A 57 10.14 -8.46 -16.15
CA VAL A 57 10.93 -9.69 -16.14
C VAL A 57 11.08 -10.26 -14.73
N PHE A 58 11.48 -9.43 -13.76
CA PHE A 58 11.73 -9.96 -12.43
C PHE A 58 10.48 -10.26 -11.62
N ILE A 59 9.34 -9.64 -11.95
CA ILE A 59 8.07 -9.84 -11.22
C ILE A 59 7.60 -11.31 -11.21
N GLU A 60 7.94 -12.08 -12.24
CA GLU A 60 7.57 -13.51 -12.32
C GLU A 60 8.24 -14.37 -11.24
N ARG A 61 9.45 -13.97 -10.79
CA ARG A 61 10.22 -14.66 -9.74
C ARG A 61 10.15 -13.99 -8.36
N ALA A 62 9.51 -12.82 -8.29
CA ALA A 62 9.32 -12.05 -7.05
C ALA A 62 8.01 -12.45 -6.37
N ASP A 63 8.03 -13.55 -5.61
CA ASP A 63 6.81 -14.17 -5.04
C ASP A 63 6.04 -13.27 -4.07
N ARG A 64 6.70 -12.26 -3.50
CA ARG A 64 6.13 -11.30 -2.56
C ARG A 64 5.86 -9.93 -3.18
N LEU A 65 6.02 -9.80 -4.52
CA LEU A 65 5.70 -8.58 -5.26
C LEU A 65 4.31 -8.72 -5.91
N VAL A 66 3.40 -7.82 -5.53
CA VAL A 66 1.99 -7.89 -5.89
C VAL A 66 1.63 -6.66 -6.72
N ARG A 67 1.29 -6.88 -7.99
CA ARG A 67 0.75 -5.82 -8.87
C ARG A 67 -0.78 -5.79 -8.78
N PRO A 68 -1.46 -4.76 -9.30
CA PRO A 68 -2.92 -4.73 -9.28
C PRO A 68 -3.59 -5.96 -9.91
N ALA A 69 -4.56 -6.53 -9.21
CA ALA A 69 -5.26 -7.75 -9.58
C ALA A 69 -6.21 -7.57 -10.78
N ASN A 70 -6.62 -6.33 -11.01
CA ASN A 70 -7.51 -5.95 -12.11
C ASN A 70 -6.80 -5.46 -13.38
N TYR A 71 -5.50 -5.75 -13.53
CA TYR A 71 -4.87 -5.70 -14.84
C TYR A 71 -5.44 -6.77 -15.77
N PRO A 72 -5.43 -6.55 -17.10
CA PRO A 72 -5.92 -7.52 -18.08
C PRO A 72 -5.30 -8.90 -17.90
N ARG A 73 -6.08 -9.94 -18.24
CA ARG A 73 -5.61 -11.33 -18.17
C ARG A 73 -4.34 -11.54 -19.02
N GLY A 74 -3.34 -12.22 -18.44
CA GLY A 74 -2.04 -12.46 -19.09
C GLY A 74 -0.99 -11.40 -18.80
N THR A 75 -1.30 -10.37 -17.99
CA THR A 75 -0.30 -9.45 -17.47
C THR A 75 0.67 -10.20 -16.56
N PRO A 76 2.00 -10.00 -16.70
CA PRO A 76 3.01 -10.65 -15.85
C PRO A 76 2.80 -10.45 -14.34
N GLY A 77 3.28 -11.40 -13.54
CA GLY A 77 3.20 -11.35 -12.08
C GLY A 77 1.79 -11.66 -11.55
N ARG A 78 1.59 -11.43 -10.26
CA ARG A 78 0.38 -11.80 -9.52
C ARG A 78 -0.30 -10.59 -8.91
N GLY A 79 -1.63 -10.64 -8.81
CA GLY A 79 -2.46 -9.60 -8.20
C GLY A 79 -2.77 -9.84 -6.73
N ALA A 80 -2.48 -11.06 -6.25
CA ALA A 80 -2.57 -11.45 -4.86
C ALA A 80 -1.45 -12.42 -4.51
N ALA A 81 -0.99 -12.40 -3.26
CA ALA A 81 0.00 -13.33 -2.73
C ALA A 81 -0.39 -13.78 -1.31
N LEU A 82 -0.43 -15.08 -1.08
CA LEU A 82 -0.54 -15.66 0.26
C LEU A 82 0.87 -15.88 0.79
N VAL A 83 1.21 -15.19 1.88
CA VAL A 83 2.55 -15.15 2.45
C VAL A 83 2.52 -15.71 3.86
N GLU A 84 3.45 -16.60 4.18
CA GLU A 84 3.64 -17.07 5.55
C GLU A 84 4.29 -15.96 6.39
N THR A 85 3.71 -15.70 7.55
CA THR A 85 4.19 -14.70 8.52
C THR A 85 5.26 -15.30 9.43
N LYS A 86 5.96 -14.44 10.18
CA LYS A 86 7.05 -14.88 11.10
C LYS A 86 6.57 -15.83 12.21
N ASN A 87 5.29 -15.79 12.55
CA ASN A 87 4.67 -16.66 13.57
C ASN A 87 3.98 -17.89 12.98
N GLY A 88 4.19 -18.19 11.67
CA GLY A 88 3.68 -19.38 10.99
C GLY A 88 2.22 -19.27 10.55
N LYS A 89 1.60 -18.09 10.65
CA LYS A 89 0.28 -17.80 10.09
C LYS A 89 0.39 -17.40 8.61
N HIS A 90 -0.75 -17.27 7.95
CA HIS A 90 -0.81 -16.88 6.53
C HIS A 90 -1.55 -15.57 6.35
N ALA A 91 -0.92 -14.63 5.67
CA ALA A 91 -1.52 -13.36 5.30
C ALA A 91 -1.69 -13.27 3.77
N LEU A 92 -2.91 -13.00 3.32
CA LEU A 92 -3.19 -12.67 1.93
C LEU A 92 -2.98 -11.17 1.71
N VAL A 93 -2.18 -10.81 0.72
CA VAL A 93 -2.04 -9.42 0.25
C VAL A 93 -2.65 -9.31 -1.14
N VAL A 94 -3.59 -8.41 -1.32
CA VAL A 94 -4.23 -8.11 -2.61
C VAL A 94 -3.99 -6.64 -2.95
N ASN A 95 -3.55 -6.36 -4.16
CA ASN A 95 -3.48 -4.99 -4.69
C ASN A 95 -4.54 -4.82 -5.79
N ALA A 96 -5.20 -3.67 -5.85
CA ALA A 96 -6.15 -3.37 -6.93
C ALA A 96 -6.09 -1.88 -7.29
N LEU A 97 -6.41 -1.56 -8.56
CA LEU A 97 -6.48 -0.18 -9.08
C LEU A 97 -7.92 0.31 -9.14
N GLY A 98 -8.15 1.54 -8.72
CA GLY A 98 -9.38 2.27 -9.01
C GLY A 98 -9.53 2.63 -10.49
N ARG A 99 -10.71 3.08 -10.88
CA ARG A 99 -11.04 3.51 -12.24
C ARG A 99 -11.46 4.96 -12.36
N VAL A 100 -11.92 5.55 -11.25
CA VAL A 100 -12.38 6.95 -11.24
C VAL A 100 -11.16 7.87 -11.31
N PHE A 101 -11.07 8.66 -12.37
CA PHE A 101 -9.95 9.54 -12.73
C PHE A 101 -8.62 8.80 -12.99
N MET A 102 -8.67 7.50 -13.23
CA MET A 102 -7.51 6.67 -13.54
C MET A 102 -7.71 5.92 -14.87
N THR A 103 -6.66 5.28 -15.38
CA THR A 103 -6.79 4.41 -16.55
C THR A 103 -7.75 3.25 -16.22
N PRO A 104 -8.86 3.07 -16.97
CA PRO A 104 -9.85 2.06 -16.66
C PRO A 104 -9.37 0.67 -17.10
N PHE A 105 -8.88 -0.11 -16.15
CA PHE A 105 -8.63 -1.55 -16.32
C PHE A 105 -9.89 -2.37 -16.00
N ASP A 106 -9.75 -3.68 -15.76
CA ASP A 106 -10.85 -4.54 -15.39
C ASP A 106 -11.50 -4.08 -14.07
N ASP A 107 -12.70 -4.57 -13.78
CA ASP A 107 -13.46 -4.18 -12.60
C ASP A 107 -12.73 -4.58 -11.30
N PRO A 108 -12.33 -3.61 -10.44
CA PRO A 108 -11.65 -3.90 -9.18
C PRO A 108 -12.52 -4.67 -8.19
N PHE A 109 -13.84 -4.43 -8.16
CA PHE A 109 -14.75 -5.16 -7.28
C PHE A 109 -14.85 -6.64 -7.67
N ALA A 110 -14.95 -6.92 -8.97
CA ALA A 110 -14.93 -8.30 -9.47
C ALA A 110 -13.58 -8.99 -9.20
N ALA A 111 -12.46 -8.25 -9.30
CA ALA A 111 -11.15 -8.79 -8.97
C ALA A 111 -11.03 -9.10 -7.47
N LEU A 112 -11.45 -8.19 -6.59
CA LEU A 112 -11.46 -8.40 -5.14
C LEU A 112 -12.39 -9.55 -4.75
N GLU A 113 -13.59 -9.66 -5.34
CA GLU A 113 -14.50 -10.78 -5.10
C GLU A 113 -13.85 -12.12 -5.40
N ARG A 114 -13.14 -12.21 -6.52
CA ARG A 114 -12.42 -13.43 -6.92
C ARG A 114 -11.32 -13.79 -5.93
N GLU A 115 -10.46 -12.84 -5.53
CA GLU A 115 -9.33 -13.12 -4.65
C GLU A 115 -9.79 -13.44 -3.21
N LEU A 116 -10.71 -12.64 -2.66
CA LEU A 116 -11.26 -12.86 -1.32
C LEU A 116 -12.12 -14.14 -1.24
N GLY A 117 -12.82 -14.45 -2.32
CA GLY A 117 -13.61 -15.71 -2.41
C GLY A 117 -12.72 -16.95 -2.53
N ALA A 118 -11.57 -16.85 -3.20
CA ALA A 118 -10.60 -17.95 -3.33
C ALA A 118 -9.80 -18.19 -2.03
N CYS A 119 -9.61 -17.18 -1.20
CA CYS A 119 -8.82 -17.25 0.04
C CYS A 119 -9.56 -16.52 1.19
N PRO A 120 -10.65 -17.11 1.74
CA PRO A 120 -11.46 -16.44 2.74
C PRO A 120 -10.74 -16.23 4.07
N LEU A 121 -10.96 -15.05 4.69
CA LEU A 121 -10.45 -14.70 6.01
C LEU A 121 -10.98 -15.66 7.09
N GLY A 122 -10.11 -16.07 8.02
CA GLY A 122 -10.42 -17.01 9.10
C GLY A 122 -10.57 -18.48 8.65
N VAL A 123 -10.42 -18.76 7.33
CA VAL A 123 -10.52 -20.11 6.76
C VAL A 123 -9.24 -20.51 6.03
N ALA A 124 -8.80 -19.69 5.08
CA ALA A 124 -7.62 -19.94 4.25
C ALA A 124 -6.50 -18.91 4.50
N ALA A 125 -6.83 -17.78 5.07
CA ALA A 125 -5.88 -16.78 5.53
C ALA A 125 -6.22 -16.34 6.96
N ASP A 126 -5.19 -16.13 7.79
CA ASP A 126 -5.32 -15.59 9.15
C ASP A 126 -5.44 -14.07 9.15
N ALA A 127 -4.94 -13.42 8.11
CA ALA A 127 -5.09 -11.98 7.86
C ALA A 127 -5.22 -11.70 6.37
N ILE A 128 -5.94 -10.64 6.00
CA ILE A 128 -6.06 -10.16 4.62
C ILE A 128 -5.83 -8.65 4.59
N VAL A 129 -4.85 -8.22 3.77
CA VAL A 129 -4.54 -6.82 3.50
C VAL A 129 -4.91 -6.50 2.06
N VAL A 130 -5.79 -5.52 1.86
CA VAL A 130 -6.13 -4.98 0.56
C VAL A 130 -5.50 -3.59 0.43
N ASP A 131 -4.54 -3.44 -0.48
CA ASP A 131 -4.02 -2.15 -0.92
C ASP A 131 -4.82 -1.70 -2.14
N PHE A 132 -5.68 -0.72 -1.95
CA PHE A 132 -6.50 -0.15 -3.02
C PHE A 132 -5.90 1.15 -3.55
N HIS A 133 -5.14 1.04 -4.63
CA HIS A 133 -4.43 2.13 -5.28
C HIS A 133 -5.38 2.95 -6.17
N CYS A 134 -5.87 4.08 -5.68
CA CYS A 134 -6.99 4.79 -6.27
C CYS A 134 -6.93 6.29 -6.01
N GLU A 135 -7.36 7.11 -6.99
CA GLU A 135 -7.47 8.57 -6.84
C GLU A 135 -8.71 8.95 -6.00
N ALA A 136 -9.89 8.41 -6.34
CA ALA A 136 -11.15 8.88 -5.78
C ALA A 136 -11.44 8.31 -4.38
N SER A 137 -11.60 9.18 -3.37
CA SER A 137 -11.93 8.78 -2.01
C SER A 137 -13.26 8.02 -1.92
N SER A 138 -14.24 8.36 -2.75
CA SER A 138 -15.53 7.64 -2.79
C SER A 138 -15.39 6.20 -3.27
N GLU A 139 -14.51 5.94 -4.24
CA GLU A 139 -14.22 4.58 -4.71
C GLU A 139 -13.43 3.80 -3.64
N LYS A 140 -12.49 4.44 -2.94
CA LYS A 140 -11.78 3.86 -1.79
C LYS A 140 -12.75 3.43 -0.67
N GLN A 141 -13.66 4.31 -0.27
CA GLN A 141 -14.70 3.97 0.71
C GLN A 141 -15.61 2.85 0.22
N GLY A 142 -16.00 2.87 -1.07
CA GLY A 142 -16.79 1.81 -1.68
C GLY A 142 -16.13 0.45 -1.55
N VAL A 143 -14.81 0.36 -1.82
CA VAL A 143 -14.05 -0.88 -1.62
C VAL A 143 -13.92 -1.24 -0.14
N GLY A 144 -13.72 -0.26 0.75
CA GLY A 144 -13.72 -0.49 2.19
C GLY A 144 -14.99 -1.21 2.66
N PHE A 145 -16.16 -0.68 2.31
CA PHE A 145 -17.45 -1.30 2.67
C PHE A 145 -17.72 -2.63 1.94
N PHE A 146 -17.25 -2.76 0.70
CA PHE A 146 -17.37 -4.01 -0.05
C PHE A 146 -16.58 -5.17 0.60
N CYS A 147 -15.43 -4.86 1.20
CA CYS A 147 -14.57 -5.83 1.86
C CYS A 147 -14.87 -5.98 3.37
N ASP A 148 -15.81 -5.20 3.91
CA ASP A 148 -16.08 -5.17 5.35
C ASP A 148 -16.52 -6.54 5.88
N GLY A 149 -15.85 -7.02 6.94
CA GLY A 149 -16.01 -8.37 7.49
C GLY A 149 -15.31 -9.48 6.70
N ARG A 150 -14.60 -9.15 5.60
CA ARG A 150 -13.92 -10.10 4.71
C ARG A 150 -12.42 -9.85 4.58
N ALA A 151 -11.93 -8.74 5.10
CA ALA A 151 -10.51 -8.39 5.15
C ALA A 151 -10.14 -7.84 6.54
N SER A 152 -8.90 -8.01 6.94
CA SER A 152 -8.36 -7.41 8.17
C SER A 152 -8.16 -5.91 8.01
N LEU A 153 -7.66 -5.50 6.83
CA LEU A 153 -7.35 -4.11 6.49
C LEU A 153 -7.68 -3.83 5.03
N VAL A 154 -8.37 -2.73 4.78
CA VAL A 154 -8.41 -2.05 3.48
C VAL A 154 -7.75 -0.69 3.65
N VAL A 155 -6.67 -0.46 2.93
CA VAL A 155 -5.93 0.80 2.96
C VAL A 155 -5.80 1.36 1.55
N GLY A 156 -6.08 2.65 1.39
CA GLY A 156 -5.86 3.34 0.14
C GLY A 156 -4.42 3.83 -0.01
N THR A 157 -3.98 3.93 -1.25
CA THR A 157 -2.71 4.53 -1.68
C THR A 157 -2.94 5.40 -2.91
N HIS A 158 -1.94 5.96 -3.52
CA HIS A 158 -1.93 6.81 -4.72
C HIS A 158 -1.87 8.32 -4.46
N THR A 159 -2.68 8.87 -3.56
CA THR A 159 -2.76 10.34 -3.43
C THR A 159 -1.55 10.95 -2.72
N HIS A 160 -0.72 10.13 -2.09
CA HIS A 160 0.48 10.51 -1.33
C HIS A 160 0.21 11.33 -0.05
N VAL A 161 -1.05 11.57 0.28
CA VAL A 161 -1.45 12.39 1.45
C VAL A 161 -2.10 11.50 2.51
N PRO A 162 -1.52 11.38 3.72
CA PRO A 162 -2.11 10.56 4.76
C PRO A 162 -3.44 11.17 5.24
N THR A 163 -4.49 10.36 5.25
CA THR A 163 -5.82 10.80 5.69
C THR A 163 -6.03 10.58 7.19
N ALA A 164 -7.02 11.26 7.76
CA ALA A 164 -7.30 11.23 9.19
C ALA A 164 -8.48 10.31 9.56
N ASP A 165 -8.97 9.51 8.63
CA ASP A 165 -10.22 8.75 8.73
C ASP A 165 -10.05 7.28 9.10
N HIS A 166 -8.91 6.92 9.67
CA HIS A 166 -8.67 5.54 10.12
C HIS A 166 -9.72 5.08 11.12
N GLN A 167 -10.35 3.95 10.85
CA GLN A 167 -11.46 3.41 11.64
C GLN A 167 -11.58 1.90 11.49
N ILE A 168 -12.33 1.25 12.36
CA ILE A 168 -12.81 -0.11 12.17
C ILE A 168 -14.26 -0.01 11.71
N LEU A 169 -14.56 -0.59 10.53
CA LEU A 169 -15.90 -0.64 9.97
C LEU A 169 -16.79 -1.60 10.77
N SER A 170 -18.11 -1.52 10.54
CA SER A 170 -19.09 -2.27 11.33
C SER A 170 -18.96 -3.80 11.25
N GLY A 171 -18.40 -4.32 10.14
CA GLY A 171 -18.10 -5.74 9.96
C GLY A 171 -16.76 -6.18 10.54
N GLY A 172 -15.95 -5.23 11.08
CA GLY A 172 -14.68 -5.51 11.73
C GLY A 172 -13.43 -5.30 10.86
N THR A 173 -13.57 -4.81 9.64
CA THR A 173 -12.41 -4.47 8.79
C THR A 173 -11.82 -3.13 9.19
N ALA A 174 -10.49 -3.05 9.41
CA ALA A 174 -9.79 -1.78 9.54
C ALA A 174 -9.77 -1.05 8.18
N TYR A 175 -9.97 0.26 8.20
CA TYR A 175 -10.04 1.09 7.00
C TYR A 175 -9.30 2.42 7.18
N MET A 176 -8.58 2.84 6.14
CA MET A 176 -8.01 4.18 6.00
C MET A 176 -8.00 4.58 4.52
N THR A 177 -8.50 5.78 4.20
CA THR A 177 -8.61 6.25 2.81
C THR A 177 -7.26 6.36 2.11
N ASP A 178 -6.21 6.85 2.77
CA ASP A 178 -4.84 6.85 2.19
C ASP A 178 -3.78 6.80 3.29
N ALA A 179 -2.81 5.91 3.12
CA ALA A 179 -1.68 5.76 4.04
C ALA A 179 -0.69 6.93 3.97
N GLY A 180 -0.74 7.71 2.91
CA GLY A 180 0.25 8.72 2.58
C GLY A 180 1.53 8.14 1.97
N MET A 181 2.45 8.99 1.59
CA MET A 181 3.74 8.58 1.04
C MET A 181 4.81 8.42 2.14
N THR A 182 5.79 7.60 1.88
CA THR A 182 7.08 7.65 2.58
C THR A 182 8.01 8.54 1.77
N GLY A 183 8.32 9.74 2.28
CA GLY A 183 9.09 10.72 1.54
C GLY A 183 9.17 12.08 2.21
N ASP A 184 9.78 13.02 1.50
CA ASP A 184 9.89 14.42 1.94
C ASP A 184 8.57 15.16 1.68
N TYR A 185 7.92 15.60 2.75
CA TYR A 185 6.68 16.39 2.69
C TYR A 185 6.90 17.90 2.45
N ASP A 186 8.17 18.37 2.34
CA ASP A 186 8.46 19.70 1.77
C ASP A 186 8.50 19.66 0.23
N SER A 187 7.50 19.07 -0.35
CA SER A 187 7.41 18.74 -1.77
C SER A 187 5.97 18.88 -2.27
N ILE A 188 5.75 18.69 -3.56
CA ILE A 188 4.41 18.48 -4.12
C ILE A 188 4.29 16.99 -4.43
N ILE A 189 3.58 16.29 -3.56
CA ILE A 189 3.38 14.83 -3.59
C ILE A 189 4.68 14.01 -3.83
N GLY A 190 5.80 14.45 -3.22
CA GLY A 190 7.10 13.79 -3.31
C GLY A 190 8.04 14.34 -4.36
N MET A 191 7.59 15.26 -5.23
CA MET A 191 8.42 15.91 -6.24
C MET A 191 8.89 17.29 -5.78
N GLN A 192 10.10 17.69 -6.17
CA GLN A 192 10.61 19.06 -5.96
C GLN A 192 9.57 20.07 -6.47
N LYS A 193 9.35 21.13 -5.69
CA LYS A 193 8.19 22.05 -5.83
C LYS A 193 8.16 22.83 -7.15
N GLU A 194 9.32 23.12 -7.69
CA GLU A 194 9.49 24.12 -8.74
C GLU A 194 8.77 23.74 -10.04
N GLU A 195 8.97 22.51 -10.51
CA GLU A 195 8.38 22.06 -11.77
C GLU A 195 6.86 21.80 -11.66
N PRO A 196 6.33 21.09 -10.65
CA PRO A 196 4.89 20.96 -10.48
C PRO A 196 4.18 22.30 -10.30
N LEU A 197 4.73 23.21 -9.46
CA LEU A 197 4.14 24.52 -9.23
C LEU A 197 4.10 25.36 -10.52
N ARG A 198 5.19 25.34 -11.30
CA ARG A 198 5.24 26.00 -12.60
C ARG A 198 4.15 25.49 -13.56
N ARG A 199 3.95 24.17 -13.64
CA ARG A 199 2.90 23.60 -14.49
C ARG A 199 1.52 24.04 -14.06
N PHE A 200 1.24 24.09 -12.77
CA PHE A 200 -0.04 24.59 -12.27
C PHE A 200 -0.27 26.08 -12.56
N THR A 201 0.76 26.90 -12.44
CA THR A 201 0.62 28.36 -12.56
C THR A 201 0.73 28.87 -13.99
N SER A 202 1.49 28.21 -14.86
CA SER A 202 1.73 28.66 -16.24
C SER A 202 1.18 27.72 -17.32
N GLY A 203 0.88 26.47 -16.97
CA GLY A 203 0.53 25.42 -17.95
C GLY A 203 1.71 24.93 -18.80
N ILE A 204 2.94 25.44 -18.56
CA ILE A 204 4.11 25.19 -19.42
C ILE A 204 5.14 24.35 -18.67
N PRO A 205 5.41 23.10 -19.08
CA PRO A 205 6.49 22.31 -18.52
C PRO A 205 7.86 22.90 -18.91
N SER A 206 8.83 22.87 -17.99
CA SER A 206 10.21 23.32 -18.24
C SER A 206 11.25 22.21 -18.06
N GLY A 207 10.86 21.10 -17.43
CA GLY A 207 11.76 20.00 -17.13
C GLY A 207 11.02 18.70 -16.81
N ARG A 208 11.76 17.75 -16.27
CA ARG A 208 11.19 16.52 -15.70
C ARG A 208 10.88 16.75 -14.22
N PHE A 209 9.98 15.95 -13.70
CA PHE A 209 9.81 15.83 -12.25
C PHE A 209 11.04 15.18 -11.64
N GLU A 210 11.51 15.73 -10.53
CA GLU A 210 12.61 15.18 -9.73
C GLU A 210 12.11 14.91 -8.32
N PRO A 211 12.43 13.73 -7.74
CA PRO A 211 12.06 13.44 -6.35
C PRO A 211 12.67 14.47 -5.39
N ALA A 212 11.90 14.87 -4.39
CA ALA A 212 12.41 15.65 -3.27
C ALA A 212 13.32 14.77 -2.40
N ALA A 213 14.44 15.34 -1.93
CA ALA A 213 15.51 14.63 -1.24
C ALA A 213 15.75 15.12 0.20
N GLY A 214 14.77 15.80 0.79
CA GLY A 214 14.85 16.26 2.19
C GLY A 214 14.55 15.15 3.20
N ALA A 215 14.26 15.54 4.45
CA ALA A 215 13.98 14.61 5.52
C ALA A 215 12.66 13.85 5.28
N ALA A 216 12.76 12.55 5.09
CA ALA A 216 11.61 11.71 4.81
C ALA A 216 10.79 11.38 6.07
N THR A 217 9.47 11.49 5.96
CA THR A 217 8.52 10.88 6.89
C THR A 217 8.16 9.49 6.37
N LEU A 218 8.30 8.45 7.19
CA LEU A 218 7.69 7.15 6.93
C LEU A 218 6.21 7.25 7.32
N SER A 219 5.31 7.04 6.37
CA SER A 219 3.85 7.02 6.59
C SER A 219 3.27 5.63 6.39
N GLY A 220 2.24 5.31 7.15
CA GLY A 220 1.57 4.02 7.07
C GLY A 220 0.42 3.88 8.06
N VAL A 221 -0.04 2.66 8.25
CA VAL A 221 -1.08 2.27 9.19
C VAL A 221 -0.69 1.00 9.92
N ALA A 222 -0.99 0.94 11.20
CA ALA A 222 -0.78 -0.21 12.07
C ALA A 222 -2.13 -0.81 12.47
N VAL A 223 -2.25 -2.14 12.41
CA VAL A 223 -3.46 -2.87 12.76
C VAL A 223 -3.11 -4.03 13.69
N GLU A 224 -3.91 -4.23 14.73
CA GLU A 224 -3.92 -5.43 15.55
C GLU A 224 -5.16 -6.25 15.19
N THR A 225 -4.98 -7.52 14.88
CA THR A 225 -6.05 -8.42 14.47
C THR A 225 -6.39 -9.44 15.55
N ASP A 226 -7.62 -9.90 15.56
CA ASP A 226 -8.07 -11.02 16.38
C ASP A 226 -7.56 -12.35 15.80
N ASP A 227 -6.94 -13.17 16.60
CA ASP A 227 -6.31 -14.43 16.19
C ASP A 227 -7.29 -15.48 15.67
N ALA A 228 -8.55 -15.41 16.08
CA ALA A 228 -9.56 -16.41 15.70
C ALA A 228 -10.31 -16.01 14.42
N THR A 229 -10.49 -14.72 14.19
CA THR A 229 -11.32 -14.21 13.09
C THR A 229 -10.50 -13.53 12.00
N GLY A 230 -9.29 -13.05 12.31
CA GLY A 230 -8.47 -12.21 11.43
C GLY A 230 -8.99 -10.76 11.30
N LEU A 231 -10.11 -10.41 11.94
CA LEU A 231 -10.68 -9.07 11.89
C LEU A 231 -9.90 -8.10 12.79
N ALA A 232 -10.02 -6.82 12.51
CA ALA A 232 -9.27 -5.79 13.23
C ALA A 232 -9.84 -5.56 14.65
N LEU A 233 -8.95 -5.52 15.63
CA LEU A 233 -9.22 -5.10 17.00
C LEU A 233 -8.85 -3.63 17.21
N LYS A 234 -7.76 -3.17 16.58
CA LYS A 234 -7.24 -1.80 16.71
C LYS A 234 -6.63 -1.33 15.40
N ILE A 235 -6.68 -0.04 15.17
CA ILE A 235 -6.04 0.63 14.03
C ILE A 235 -5.44 1.97 14.51
N ALA A 236 -4.26 2.31 14.01
CA ALA A 236 -3.64 3.63 14.23
C ALA A 236 -2.82 4.06 13.02
N PRO A 237 -2.76 5.37 12.71
CA PRO A 237 -1.83 5.88 11.72
C PRO A 237 -0.40 5.78 12.23
N VAL A 238 0.55 5.61 11.30
CA VAL A 238 1.99 5.62 11.57
C VAL A 238 2.61 6.78 10.81
N ARG A 239 3.32 7.65 11.53
CA ARG A 239 4.19 8.69 10.95
C ARG A 239 5.44 8.82 11.79
N VAL A 240 6.60 8.55 11.18
CA VAL A 240 7.90 8.56 11.87
C VAL A 240 8.92 9.35 11.06
N GLY A 241 9.61 10.25 11.73
CA GLY A 241 10.62 11.12 11.11
C GLY A 241 10.02 12.26 10.29
N GLY A 242 10.90 12.94 9.54
CA GLY A 242 10.53 14.01 8.61
C GLY A 242 9.77 15.17 9.24
N ARG A 243 8.81 15.71 8.48
CA ARG A 243 8.14 17.00 8.77
C ARG A 243 6.74 16.85 9.39
N LEU A 244 6.03 15.75 9.09
CA LEU A 244 4.67 15.59 9.59
C LEU A 244 4.67 15.31 11.10
N GLU A 245 3.59 15.73 11.77
CA GLU A 245 3.36 15.41 13.18
C GLU A 245 3.47 13.90 13.41
N PRO A 246 4.34 13.44 14.30
CA PRO A 246 4.52 12.01 14.56
C PRO A 246 3.22 11.33 15.02
N ALA A 247 3.00 10.11 14.56
CA ALA A 247 1.92 9.23 15.02
C ALA A 247 2.44 7.81 15.19
N THR A 248 2.16 7.21 16.34
CA THR A 248 2.59 5.84 16.66
C THR A 248 1.44 5.05 17.27
N PRO A 249 1.36 3.74 17.04
CA PRO A 249 0.31 2.89 17.59
C PRO A 249 0.51 2.74 19.11
N ARG A 250 -0.16 3.60 19.88
CA ARG A 250 -0.03 3.64 21.35
C ARG A 250 -0.42 2.31 22.01
N PHE A 251 -1.22 1.49 21.38
CA PHE A 251 -1.63 0.19 21.88
C PHE A 251 -0.52 -0.88 21.86
N TRP A 252 0.64 -0.58 21.24
CA TRP A 252 1.83 -1.43 21.27
C TRP A 252 2.93 -0.89 22.18
N LEU A 253 2.70 0.26 22.81
CA LEU A 253 3.69 0.94 23.67
C LEU A 253 3.45 0.70 25.17
N SER A 254 2.64 -0.27 25.55
CA SER A 254 2.32 -0.62 26.96
C SER A 254 3.34 -1.55 27.59
#